data_a342bf5c1e933ba72569222e9e25c6b7
#
_entry.id   a342bf5c1e933ba72569222e9e25c6b7
#
_cell.length_a   1.000
_cell.length_b   1.000
_cell.length_c   1.000
_cell.angle_alpha   90.00
_cell.angle_beta   90.00
_cell.angle_gamma   90.00
#
_symmetry.space_group_name_H-M   'P 1'
#
loop_
_entity.id
_entity.type
_entity.pdbx_description
1 polymer ?
#
loop_
_entity_poly.entity_id
_entity_poly.type
_entity_poly.pdbx_seq_one_letter_code
_entity_poly.pdbx_strand_id
1 'polypeptide(L)'
;MPISVPAWLESLSKDFSDSGFQLYMVGGAVRDELLGKEVGEWDLATDAKPSKVEQILHQRTKKIGLIGKRFGTVTADLNGNQVEITTFRGESYEEHSRKPVVKFGTSIDEDLSRRDFTINAIAYDLRFKRILDSSYGERDLKAKVIRAVGNPESRFREDPLRMLRAIRFAVTLDFEIEPNTFEAIKLERERFAILSAERVAQEMDKILLSSKPSRGIDLLVDSGLINYVLPELIPCIDLEFDPAEHKDIYGHILQVLDQTPDKLELRWCAILHDIAKPLTRQKIGGEYHFLGHEVVGARLTKDILRRLKYANEFVDYLSKLVYLHQRIPNNDGLWTNGAVRRFVRDAGSTLDDLFVFATSDSTGANERKLEKYKKMRSELQERIVELEKQAEIAKIHSPLDGEELMAMFHRPAGIWIKPIKEHLLQLVLDGKLAQEDKDAAEQIARQLMRD
;
A
#
# COMPACT_ATOMS: atom_id res chain seq x y z
N MET A 1 13.06 -3.20 30.73
CA MET A 1 13.61 -4.56 30.60
C MET A 1 15.07 -4.43 30.19
N PRO A 2 15.96 -5.36 30.53
CA PRO A 2 17.31 -5.32 29.99
C PRO A 2 17.25 -5.55 28.48
N ILE A 3 18.00 -4.76 27.71
CA ILE A 3 18.14 -4.95 26.26
C ILE A 3 18.92 -6.23 26.00
N SER A 4 18.40 -7.13 25.19
CA SER A 4 19.06 -8.36 24.78
C SER A 4 19.91 -8.10 23.54
N VAL A 5 21.23 -8.24 23.68
CA VAL A 5 22.16 -8.02 22.56
C VAL A 5 22.61 -9.38 22.03
N PRO A 6 22.36 -9.71 20.75
CA PRO A 6 22.83 -10.95 20.16
C PRO A 6 24.36 -11.06 20.16
N ALA A 7 24.89 -12.26 20.33
CA ALA A 7 26.35 -12.50 20.39
C ALA A 7 27.12 -11.98 19.15
N TRP A 8 26.50 -12.05 17.97
CA TRP A 8 27.12 -11.52 16.74
C TRP A 8 27.28 -9.99 16.80
N LEU A 9 26.32 -9.28 17.42
CA LEU A 9 26.36 -7.81 17.55
C LEU A 9 27.37 -7.39 18.63
N GLU A 10 27.48 -8.14 19.74
CA GLU A 10 28.56 -7.92 20.71
C GLU A 10 29.95 -8.12 20.08
N SER A 11 30.09 -9.15 19.25
CA SER A 11 31.32 -9.40 18.49
C SER A 11 31.63 -8.28 17.49
N LEU A 12 30.61 -7.76 16.77
CA LEU A 12 30.77 -6.61 15.87
C LEU A 12 31.20 -5.36 16.64
N SER A 13 30.56 -5.09 17.79
CA SER A 13 30.92 -3.96 18.65
C SER A 13 32.37 -4.02 19.11
N LYS A 14 32.90 -5.22 19.36
CA LYS A 14 34.31 -5.41 19.69
C LYS A 14 35.22 -5.02 18.54
N ASP A 15 34.92 -5.39 17.29
CA ASP A 15 35.74 -5.02 16.10
C ASP A 15 35.84 -3.50 15.93
N PHE A 16 34.69 -2.80 16.13
CA PHE A 16 34.70 -1.33 16.14
C PHE A 16 35.57 -0.76 17.24
N SER A 17 35.44 -1.27 18.48
CA SER A 17 36.24 -0.86 19.62
C SER A 17 37.74 -1.11 19.41
N ASP A 18 38.11 -2.28 18.89
CA ASP A 18 39.50 -2.65 18.58
C ASP A 18 40.09 -1.76 17.47
N SER A 19 39.24 -1.23 16.60
CA SER A 19 39.57 -0.24 15.55
C SER A 19 39.55 1.21 16.04
N GLY A 20 39.23 1.45 17.32
CA GLY A 20 39.20 2.78 17.95
C GLY A 20 37.90 3.56 17.74
N PHE A 21 36.81 2.89 17.35
CA PHE A 21 35.51 3.51 17.09
C PHE A 21 34.43 3.05 18.06
N GLN A 22 33.41 3.89 18.22
CA GLN A 22 32.21 3.61 18.99
C GLN A 22 31.14 2.96 18.10
N LEU A 23 30.32 2.08 18.68
CA LEU A 23 29.15 1.49 17.99
C LEU A 23 27.96 1.44 18.96
N TYR A 24 26.86 2.01 18.51
CA TYR A 24 25.60 2.05 19.26
C TYR A 24 24.49 1.37 18.45
N MET A 25 23.62 0.65 19.13
CA MET A 25 22.33 0.31 18.58
C MET A 25 21.40 1.52 18.74
N VAL A 26 20.62 1.87 17.73
CA VAL A 26 19.83 3.11 17.70
C VAL A 26 18.45 2.91 17.05
N GLY A 27 17.59 3.87 17.20
CA GLY A 27 16.37 4.00 16.41
C GLY A 27 15.36 2.86 16.62
N GLY A 28 14.91 2.29 15.50
CA GLY A 28 13.91 1.21 15.48
C GLY A 28 14.36 0.00 16.27
N ALA A 29 15.61 -0.38 16.17
CA ALA A 29 16.17 -1.55 16.86
C ALA A 29 16.07 -1.43 18.39
N VAL A 30 16.44 -0.26 18.96
CA VAL A 30 16.33 -0.03 20.42
C VAL A 30 14.88 0.02 20.86
N ARG A 31 14.03 0.72 20.09
CA ARG A 31 12.58 0.82 20.37
C ARG A 31 11.94 -0.56 20.43
N ASP A 32 12.18 -1.40 19.42
CA ASP A 32 11.51 -2.69 19.29
C ASP A 32 11.99 -3.65 20.38
N GLU A 33 13.29 -3.65 20.74
CA GLU A 33 13.80 -4.38 21.91
C GLU A 33 13.15 -3.92 23.22
N LEU A 34 13.00 -2.61 23.44
CA LEU A 34 12.34 -2.08 24.64
C LEU A 34 10.86 -2.41 24.70
N LEU A 35 10.21 -2.63 23.55
CA LEU A 35 8.81 -3.08 23.43
C LEU A 35 8.68 -4.61 23.49
N GLY A 36 9.78 -5.36 23.55
CA GLY A 36 9.77 -6.84 23.50
C GLY A 36 9.33 -7.40 22.16
N LYS A 37 9.53 -6.64 21.07
CA LYS A 37 9.25 -7.04 19.70
C LYS A 37 10.52 -7.60 19.04
N GLU A 38 10.33 -8.46 18.04
CA GLU A 38 11.44 -8.93 17.23
C GLU A 38 12.04 -7.78 16.40
N VAL A 39 13.36 -7.67 16.40
CA VAL A 39 14.08 -6.66 15.62
C VAL A 39 14.25 -7.15 14.20
N GLY A 40 13.55 -6.54 13.26
CA GLY A 40 13.62 -6.89 11.83
C GLY A 40 14.88 -6.35 11.14
N GLU A 41 15.27 -5.11 11.44
CA GLU A 41 16.46 -4.43 10.90
C GLU A 41 17.27 -3.86 12.04
N TRP A 42 18.60 -4.05 11.98
CA TRP A 42 19.51 -3.58 13.01
C TRP A 42 20.11 -2.23 12.62
N ASP A 43 19.51 -1.17 13.15
CA ASP A 43 20.01 0.20 13.00
C ASP A 43 21.16 0.47 13.97
N LEU A 44 22.33 0.75 13.44
CA LEU A 44 23.53 1.06 14.24
C LEU A 44 24.07 2.45 13.88
N ALA A 45 24.69 3.09 14.83
CA ALA A 45 25.35 4.38 14.64
C ALA A 45 26.80 4.36 15.18
N THR A 46 27.71 5.06 14.51
CA THR A 46 29.14 5.05 14.81
C THR A 46 29.79 6.40 14.49
N ASP A 47 30.93 6.71 15.14
CA ASP A 47 31.84 7.81 14.78
C ASP A 47 32.79 7.43 13.62
N ALA A 48 32.83 6.16 13.19
CA ALA A 48 33.61 5.72 12.06
C ALA A 48 33.07 6.28 10.76
N LYS A 49 33.92 6.82 9.88
CA LYS A 49 33.52 7.23 8.52
C LYS A 49 33.13 6.01 7.68
N PRO A 50 32.24 6.17 6.67
CA PRO A 50 31.72 5.05 5.87
C PRO A 50 32.79 4.14 5.26
N SER A 51 33.96 4.68 4.87
CA SER A 51 35.07 3.88 4.36
C SER A 51 35.72 2.98 5.42
N LYS A 52 35.69 3.39 6.67
CA LYS A 52 36.17 2.57 7.79
C LYS A 52 35.14 1.52 8.19
N VAL A 53 33.86 1.88 8.20
CA VAL A 53 32.77 0.93 8.39
C VAL A 53 32.85 -0.20 7.37
N GLU A 54 33.00 0.14 6.08
CA GLU A 54 33.18 -0.82 5.00
C GLU A 54 34.40 -1.73 5.23
N GLN A 55 35.55 -1.16 5.64
CA GLN A 55 36.76 -1.91 5.92
C GLN A 55 36.57 -2.92 7.07
N ILE A 56 35.88 -2.55 8.14
CA ILE A 56 35.59 -3.44 9.27
C ILE A 56 34.63 -4.55 8.83
N LEU A 57 33.56 -4.21 8.09
CA LEU A 57 32.56 -5.17 7.63
C LEU A 57 33.12 -6.20 6.63
N HIS A 58 34.09 -5.82 5.80
CA HIS A 58 34.75 -6.75 4.87
C HIS A 58 35.47 -7.93 5.53
N GLN A 59 35.79 -7.81 6.82
CA GLN A 59 36.37 -8.91 7.61
C GLN A 59 35.33 -9.99 7.95
N ARG A 60 34.01 -9.66 7.86
CA ARG A 60 32.90 -10.52 8.26
C ARG A 60 32.01 -10.99 7.12
N THR A 61 31.81 -10.16 6.10
CA THR A 61 30.93 -10.46 4.98
C THR A 61 31.40 -9.84 3.67
N LYS A 62 31.00 -10.48 2.58
CA LYS A 62 31.15 -9.91 1.23
C LYS A 62 29.86 -9.20 0.75
N LYS A 63 28.75 -9.36 1.49
CA LYS A 63 27.44 -8.78 1.16
C LYS A 63 27.31 -7.41 1.79
N ILE A 64 27.92 -6.39 1.18
CA ILE A 64 27.90 -5.00 1.63
C ILE A 64 27.23 -4.13 0.60
N GLY A 65 26.24 -3.35 1.02
CA GLY A 65 25.56 -2.36 0.20
C GLY A 65 26.11 -0.95 0.45
N LEU A 66 26.45 -0.24 -0.61
CA LEU A 66 27.10 1.08 -0.58
C LEU A 66 26.24 2.21 -1.15
N ILE A 67 24.97 1.96 -1.48
CA ILE A 67 24.06 2.94 -2.10
C ILE A 67 23.91 4.18 -1.20
N GLY A 68 23.85 3.99 0.11
CA GLY A 68 23.78 5.05 1.12
C GLY A 68 25.09 5.70 1.53
N LYS A 69 26.23 5.23 1.03
CA LYS A 69 27.58 5.62 1.49
C LYS A 69 27.83 7.13 1.45
N ARG A 70 27.34 7.82 0.41
CA ARG A 70 27.41 9.29 0.29
C ARG A 70 26.65 10.04 1.39
N PHE A 71 25.67 9.39 2.01
CA PHE A 71 24.88 9.92 3.12
C PHE A 71 25.33 9.41 4.48
N GLY A 72 26.43 8.66 4.53
CA GLY A 72 26.99 8.16 5.78
C GLY A 72 26.55 6.73 6.13
N THR A 73 25.75 6.06 5.32
CA THR A 73 25.16 4.76 5.61
C THR A 73 25.81 3.64 4.81
N VAL A 74 26.15 2.55 5.49
CA VAL A 74 26.62 1.28 4.90
C VAL A 74 25.72 0.17 5.39
N THR A 75 25.18 -0.64 4.47
CA THR A 75 24.36 -1.79 4.82
C THR A 75 25.14 -3.09 4.67
N ALA A 76 24.81 -4.11 5.45
CA ALA A 76 25.42 -5.43 5.33
C ALA A 76 24.44 -6.55 5.73
N ASP A 77 24.65 -7.75 5.17
CA ASP A 77 24.04 -8.98 5.66
C ASP A 77 25.09 -9.75 6.48
N LEU A 78 24.85 -9.85 7.78
CA LEU A 78 25.68 -10.58 8.73
C LEU A 78 24.97 -11.90 9.15
N ASN A 79 25.17 -12.95 8.35
CA ASN A 79 24.58 -14.28 8.59
C ASN A 79 23.03 -14.25 8.65
N GLY A 80 22.41 -13.52 7.71
CA GLY A 80 20.96 -13.38 7.64
C GLY A 80 20.40 -12.19 8.43
N ASN A 81 21.25 -11.49 9.21
CA ASN A 81 20.82 -10.27 9.90
C ASN A 81 21.12 -9.05 9.01
N GLN A 82 20.09 -8.32 8.63
CA GLN A 82 20.23 -7.07 7.90
C GLN A 82 20.67 -5.97 8.88
N VAL A 83 21.80 -5.34 8.57
CA VAL A 83 22.40 -4.32 9.42
C VAL A 83 22.59 -3.03 8.61
N GLU A 84 22.13 -1.91 9.17
CA GLU A 84 22.39 -0.58 8.65
C GLU A 84 23.29 0.19 9.63
N ILE A 85 24.50 0.56 9.21
CA ILE A 85 25.45 1.30 10.04
C ILE A 85 25.59 2.72 9.48
N THR A 86 25.18 3.71 10.26
CA THR A 86 25.23 5.11 9.87
C THR A 86 26.30 5.85 10.69
N THR A 87 27.18 6.58 10.01
CA THR A 87 28.14 7.49 10.65
C THR A 87 27.37 8.63 11.31
N PHE A 88 27.71 9.00 12.55
CA PHE A 88 27.13 10.17 13.21
C PHE A 88 27.16 11.38 12.31
N ARG A 89 26.09 12.09 12.22
CA ARG A 89 25.99 13.25 11.36
C ARG A 89 25.11 14.33 11.96
N GLY A 90 25.52 15.57 11.79
CA GLY A 90 24.65 16.73 11.86
C GLY A 90 24.00 16.96 10.49
N GLU A 91 22.80 17.43 10.48
CA GLU A 91 22.09 17.79 9.25
C GLU A 91 21.77 19.28 9.29
N SER A 92 22.07 19.99 8.20
CA SER A 92 21.56 21.34 7.97
C SER A 92 20.73 21.34 6.70
N TYR A 93 19.59 22.01 6.72
CA TYR A 93 18.66 22.06 5.60
C TYR A 93 18.64 23.48 5.02
N GLU A 94 18.64 23.59 3.69
CA GLU A 94 18.39 24.87 3.00
C GLU A 94 16.89 25.12 2.90
N GLU A 95 16.47 26.37 2.92
CA GLU A 95 15.09 26.82 3.15
C GLU A 95 14.03 26.22 2.17
N HIS A 96 14.43 25.76 1.00
CA HIS A 96 13.54 25.11 0.02
C HIS A 96 14.04 23.73 -0.43
N SER A 97 14.97 23.14 0.31
CA SER A 97 15.55 21.85 -0.02
C SER A 97 15.33 20.84 1.12
N ARG A 98 14.83 19.66 0.77
CA ARG A 98 14.78 18.50 1.67
C ARG A 98 16.07 17.69 1.71
N LYS A 99 17.07 18.06 0.88
CA LYS A 99 18.36 17.37 0.86
C LYS A 99 19.25 17.96 1.94
N PRO A 100 19.53 17.21 3.02
CA PRO A 100 20.41 17.71 4.06
C PRO A 100 21.83 17.88 3.51
N VAL A 101 22.48 18.96 3.91
CA VAL A 101 23.92 19.04 3.84
C VAL A 101 24.46 18.24 5.03
N VAL A 102 24.98 17.05 4.74
CA VAL A 102 25.48 16.14 5.75
C VAL A 102 26.87 16.60 6.20
N LYS A 103 27.01 16.89 7.50
CA LYS A 103 28.31 17.06 8.15
C LYS A 103 28.49 15.89 9.11
N PHE A 104 29.53 15.07 8.87
CA PHE A 104 29.86 13.99 9.80
C PHE A 104 30.23 14.57 11.16
N GLY A 105 29.48 14.13 12.17
CA GLY A 105 29.66 14.52 13.58
C GLY A 105 30.50 13.51 14.34
N THR A 106 30.79 13.85 15.57
CA THR A 106 31.55 13.00 16.50
C THR A 106 30.74 12.61 17.74
N SER A 107 29.52 13.14 17.87
CA SER A 107 28.68 12.98 19.05
C SER A 107 27.41 12.19 18.71
N ILE A 108 27.13 11.16 19.50
CA ILE A 108 25.86 10.43 19.44
C ILE A 108 24.69 11.33 19.83
N ASP A 109 24.86 12.28 20.75
CA ASP A 109 23.78 13.19 21.17
C ASP A 109 23.32 14.09 20.02
N GLU A 110 24.23 14.57 19.17
CA GLU A 110 23.87 15.30 17.95
C GLU A 110 23.06 14.42 16.99
N ASP A 111 23.46 13.15 16.80
CA ASP A 111 22.73 12.22 15.93
C ASP A 111 21.34 11.93 16.47
N LEU A 112 21.17 11.75 17.78
CA LEU A 112 19.87 11.53 18.40
C LEU A 112 18.97 12.77 18.31
N SER A 113 19.52 13.97 18.50
CA SER A 113 18.76 15.23 18.51
C SER A 113 18.11 15.59 17.17
N ARG A 114 18.62 15.09 16.03
CA ARG A 114 18.07 15.34 14.69
C ARG A 114 17.02 14.31 14.25
N ARG A 115 16.79 13.25 15.03
CA ARG A 115 15.81 12.20 14.70
C ARG A 115 14.38 12.73 14.71
N ASP A 116 13.47 11.94 14.15
CA ASP A 116 12.06 12.32 14.00
C ASP A 116 11.31 12.37 15.33
N PHE A 117 11.30 11.25 16.06
CA PHE A 117 10.51 11.09 17.28
C PHE A 117 11.37 10.61 18.45
N THR A 118 10.95 10.99 19.67
CA THR A 118 11.65 10.63 20.93
C THR A 118 11.84 9.13 21.05
N ILE A 119 10.83 8.34 20.69
CA ILE A 119 10.86 6.87 20.72
C ILE A 119 11.90 6.24 19.78
N ASN A 120 12.37 6.98 18.78
CA ASN A 120 13.42 6.58 17.84
C ASN A 120 14.75 7.30 18.12
N ALA A 121 14.77 8.21 19.10
CA ALA A 121 15.95 8.97 19.51
C ALA A 121 16.59 8.39 20.79
N ILE A 122 16.57 7.07 20.89
CA ILE A 122 17.20 6.29 21.96
C ILE A 122 18.38 5.55 21.37
N ALA A 123 19.50 5.53 22.08
CA ALA A 123 20.65 4.70 21.72
C ALA A 123 21.01 3.74 22.86
N TYR A 124 21.55 2.59 22.49
CA TYR A 124 22.14 1.65 23.43
C TYR A 124 23.63 1.50 23.16
N ASP A 125 24.44 1.87 24.13
CA ASP A 125 25.89 1.72 24.10
C ASP A 125 26.25 0.23 24.25
N LEU A 126 26.70 -0.38 23.16
CA LEU A 126 27.02 -1.81 23.13
C LEU A 126 28.26 -2.15 23.99
N ARG A 127 29.17 -1.20 24.20
CA ARG A 127 30.38 -1.39 24.99
C ARG A 127 30.09 -1.29 26.48
N PHE A 128 29.39 -0.21 26.91
CA PHE A 128 29.12 0.06 28.31
C PHE A 128 27.78 -0.48 28.79
N LYS A 129 27.00 -1.12 27.89
CA LYS A 129 25.69 -1.75 28.16
C LYS A 129 24.71 -0.80 28.87
N ARG A 130 24.59 0.43 28.36
CA ARG A 130 23.74 1.49 28.93
C ARG A 130 22.89 2.16 27.84
N ILE A 131 21.71 2.62 28.25
CA ILE A 131 20.83 3.43 27.41
C ILE A 131 21.30 4.90 27.47
N LEU A 132 21.26 5.57 26.32
CA LEU A 132 21.40 7.01 26.16
C LEU A 132 20.07 7.54 25.60
N ASP A 133 19.41 8.39 26.38
CA ASP A 133 18.07 8.90 26.09
C ASP A 133 17.93 10.36 26.57
N SER A 134 18.50 11.28 25.82
CA SER A 134 18.41 12.72 26.11
C SER A 134 17.04 13.34 25.82
N SER A 135 16.21 12.63 25.05
CA SER A 135 14.87 13.10 24.61
C SER A 135 13.71 12.47 25.38
N TYR A 136 13.96 11.71 26.42
CA TYR A 136 12.95 11.00 27.22
C TYR A 136 12.11 9.99 26.42
N GLY A 137 12.70 9.35 25.42
CA GLY A 137 12.04 8.38 24.55
C GLY A 137 11.56 7.14 25.30
N GLU A 138 12.28 6.65 26.32
CA GLU A 138 11.80 5.53 27.16
C GLU A 138 10.50 5.90 27.92
N ARG A 139 10.37 7.15 28.35
CA ARG A 139 9.14 7.63 29.00
C ARG A 139 7.98 7.64 28.02
N ASP A 140 8.21 8.18 26.81
CA ASP A 140 7.18 8.26 25.76
C ASP A 140 6.81 6.87 25.22
N LEU A 141 7.76 5.92 25.16
CA LEU A 141 7.47 4.50 24.87
C LEU A 141 6.54 3.88 25.91
N LYS A 142 6.80 4.07 27.20
CA LYS A 142 5.96 3.58 28.30
C LYS A 142 4.57 4.21 28.27
N ALA A 143 4.51 5.50 27.93
CA ALA A 143 3.26 6.25 27.81
C ALA A 143 2.52 5.99 26.48
N LYS A 144 3.11 5.25 25.55
CA LYS A 144 2.58 5.01 24.18
C LYS A 144 2.31 6.32 23.42
N VAL A 145 3.29 7.20 23.38
CA VAL A 145 3.17 8.55 22.79
C VAL A 145 4.19 8.73 21.67
N ILE A 146 3.74 9.25 20.54
CA ILE A 146 4.56 9.73 19.42
C ILE A 146 4.79 11.23 19.60
N ARG A 147 6.00 11.61 19.98
CA ARG A 147 6.41 13.01 20.19
C ARG A 147 7.61 13.32 19.31
N ALA A 148 7.57 14.46 18.61
CA ALA A 148 8.71 14.95 17.84
C ALA A 148 9.89 15.33 18.78
N VAL A 149 11.11 15.11 18.32
CA VAL A 149 12.31 15.51 19.05
C VAL A 149 12.45 17.04 19.00
N GLY A 150 12.57 17.70 20.13
CA GLY A 150 12.73 19.16 20.22
C GLY A 150 11.45 19.91 19.79
N ASN A 151 11.61 20.89 18.88
CA ASN A 151 10.46 21.67 18.38
C ASN A 151 9.81 20.96 17.17
N PRO A 152 8.51 20.58 17.26
CA PRO A 152 7.84 19.81 16.19
C PRO A 152 7.79 20.53 14.84
N GLU A 153 7.47 21.84 14.84
CA GLU A 153 7.40 22.61 13.59
C GLU A 153 8.75 22.62 12.85
N SER A 154 9.84 22.85 13.59
CA SER A 154 11.19 22.81 13.02
C SER A 154 11.50 21.43 12.43
N ARG A 155 11.13 20.35 13.13
CA ARG A 155 11.31 18.97 12.64
C ARG A 155 10.56 18.69 11.34
N PHE A 156 9.34 19.20 11.21
CA PHE A 156 8.52 19.03 10.00
C PHE A 156 8.96 19.94 8.85
N ARG A 157 9.52 21.11 9.15
CA ARG A 157 10.16 21.98 8.14
C ARG A 157 11.40 21.34 7.54
N GLU A 158 12.20 20.61 8.31
CA GLU A 158 13.37 19.90 7.85
C GLU A 158 13.04 18.74 6.89
N ASP A 159 12.15 17.83 7.29
CA ASP A 159 11.63 16.76 6.42
C ASP A 159 10.13 16.59 6.64
N PRO A 160 9.32 17.14 5.73
CA PRO A 160 7.86 17.03 5.82
C PRO A 160 7.33 15.59 5.84
N LEU A 161 8.11 14.58 5.39
CA LEU A 161 7.70 13.18 5.49
C LEU A 161 7.51 12.72 6.93
N ARG A 162 8.18 13.37 7.89
CA ARG A 162 8.01 13.08 9.32
C ARG A 162 6.56 13.24 9.78
N MET A 163 5.76 14.12 9.14
CA MET A 163 4.33 14.24 9.41
C MET A 163 3.58 12.94 9.12
N LEU A 164 3.81 12.34 7.95
CA LEU A 164 3.20 11.07 7.59
C LEU A 164 3.75 9.90 8.42
N ARG A 165 5.03 9.95 8.75
CA ARG A 165 5.67 8.98 9.66
C ARG A 165 5.08 9.01 11.06
N ALA A 166 4.67 10.18 11.57
CA ALA A 166 3.97 10.28 12.86
C ALA A 166 2.66 9.47 12.84
N ILE A 167 1.85 9.65 11.80
CA ILE A 167 0.62 8.90 11.61
C ILE A 167 0.91 7.40 11.46
N ARG A 168 1.89 7.03 10.65
CA ARG A 168 2.30 5.64 10.50
C ARG A 168 2.70 5.01 11.83
N PHE A 169 3.56 5.68 12.62
CA PHE A 169 3.96 5.14 13.93
C PHE A 169 2.79 5.06 14.90
N ALA A 170 1.86 6.02 14.87
CA ALA A 170 0.66 5.97 15.70
C ALA A 170 -0.15 4.70 15.45
N VAL A 171 -0.33 4.30 14.18
CA VAL A 171 -1.14 3.11 13.85
C VAL A 171 -0.36 1.79 13.91
N THR A 172 0.94 1.79 13.56
CA THR A 172 1.75 0.55 13.57
C THR A 172 2.19 0.14 14.98
N LEU A 173 2.30 1.10 15.91
CA LEU A 173 2.65 0.86 17.30
C LEU A 173 1.44 0.87 18.24
N ASP A 174 0.29 1.33 17.77
CA ASP A 174 -0.91 1.61 18.56
C ASP A 174 -0.62 2.65 19.67
N PHE A 175 -0.05 3.80 19.26
CA PHE A 175 0.33 4.92 20.11
C PHE A 175 -0.49 6.16 19.76
N GLU A 176 -0.61 7.10 20.72
CA GLU A 176 -1.23 8.41 20.48
C GLU A 176 -0.17 9.43 20.00
N ILE A 177 -0.56 10.34 19.09
CA ILE A 177 0.32 11.47 18.73
C ILE A 177 0.16 12.56 19.80
N GLU A 178 1.28 13.05 20.31
CA GLU A 178 1.29 14.12 21.29
C GLU A 178 0.63 15.38 20.72
N PRO A 179 -0.23 16.10 21.49
CA PRO A 179 -1.05 17.20 20.97
C PRO A 179 -0.26 18.29 20.23
N ASN A 180 0.87 18.77 20.79
CA ASN A 180 1.67 19.81 20.12
C ASN A 180 2.31 19.28 18.83
N THR A 181 2.70 18.01 18.81
CA THR A 181 3.21 17.34 17.60
C THR A 181 2.13 17.26 16.54
N PHE A 182 0.89 16.93 16.92
CA PHE A 182 -0.24 16.86 15.98
C PHE A 182 -0.67 18.24 15.46
N GLU A 183 -0.69 19.26 16.31
CA GLU A 183 -0.97 20.63 15.87
C GLU A 183 0.13 21.16 14.91
N ALA A 184 1.39 20.82 15.14
CA ALA A 184 2.47 21.17 14.23
C ALA A 184 2.30 20.48 12.84
N ILE A 185 1.73 19.27 12.77
CA ILE A 185 1.39 18.63 11.49
C ILE A 185 0.37 19.50 10.75
N LYS A 186 -0.68 19.96 11.42
CA LYS A 186 -1.70 20.83 10.81
C LYS A 186 -1.13 22.15 10.32
N LEU A 187 -0.22 22.74 11.07
CA LEU A 187 0.43 24.02 10.72
C LEU A 187 1.36 23.89 9.51
N GLU A 188 2.15 22.82 9.44
CA GLU A 188 3.21 22.65 8.43
C GLU A 188 2.75 21.79 7.23
N ARG A 189 1.48 21.36 7.16
CA ARG A 189 0.94 20.44 6.13
C ARG A 189 1.20 20.87 4.70
N GLU A 190 1.24 22.19 4.41
CA GLU A 190 1.48 22.69 3.07
C GLU A 190 2.85 22.31 2.52
N ARG A 191 3.83 22.15 3.40
CA ARG A 191 5.17 21.69 3.01
C ARG A 191 5.19 20.26 2.50
N PHE A 192 4.12 19.49 2.74
CA PHE A 192 3.99 18.12 2.24
C PHE A 192 4.05 18.04 0.71
N ALA A 193 3.65 19.11 0.02
CA ALA A 193 3.66 19.21 -1.45
C ALA A 193 5.05 19.04 -2.11
N ILE A 194 6.15 19.22 -1.36
CA ILE A 194 7.51 19.02 -1.90
C ILE A 194 7.99 17.57 -1.90
N LEU A 195 7.23 16.66 -1.30
CA LEU A 195 7.62 15.25 -1.17
C LEU A 195 7.49 14.51 -2.50
N SER A 196 8.37 13.54 -2.70
CA SER A 196 8.21 12.63 -3.83
C SER A 196 7.09 11.63 -3.57
N ALA A 197 6.33 11.35 -4.61
CA ALA A 197 5.18 10.44 -4.55
C ALA A 197 5.57 9.04 -4.05
N GLU A 198 6.76 8.55 -4.43
CA GLU A 198 7.26 7.24 -4.02
C GLU A 198 7.47 7.14 -2.50
N ARG A 199 7.99 8.21 -1.86
CA ARG A 199 8.16 8.21 -0.38
C ARG A 199 6.81 8.25 0.32
N VAL A 200 5.86 9.01 -0.23
CA VAL A 200 4.48 9.07 0.29
C VAL A 200 3.82 7.70 0.17
N ALA A 201 3.91 7.04 -1.00
CA ALA A 201 3.36 5.72 -1.22
C ALA A 201 3.90 4.68 -0.22
N GLN A 202 5.22 4.66 0.01
CA GLN A 202 5.85 3.74 0.96
C GLN A 202 5.34 3.90 2.41
N GLU A 203 5.10 5.11 2.86
CA GLU A 203 4.52 5.33 4.19
C GLU A 203 3.03 4.98 4.23
N MET A 204 2.29 5.28 3.15
CA MET A 204 0.88 4.89 3.01
C MET A 204 0.70 3.38 3.02
N ASP A 205 1.54 2.62 2.32
CA ASP A 205 1.49 1.16 2.32
C ASP A 205 1.63 0.60 3.74
N LYS A 206 2.56 1.16 4.53
CA LYS A 206 2.75 0.76 5.94
C LYS A 206 1.56 1.14 6.83
N ILE A 207 0.87 2.25 6.55
CA ILE A 207 -0.37 2.63 7.22
C ILE A 207 -1.47 1.61 6.88
N LEU A 208 -1.66 1.32 5.61
CA LEU A 208 -2.68 0.40 5.14
C LEU A 208 -2.49 -1.04 5.64
N LEU A 209 -1.24 -1.49 5.76
CA LEU A 209 -0.89 -2.82 6.28
C LEU A 209 -0.88 -2.89 7.81
N SER A 210 -1.21 -1.81 8.52
CA SER A 210 -1.34 -1.82 9.98
C SER A 210 -2.59 -2.60 10.44
N SER A 211 -2.64 -2.91 11.74
CA SER A 211 -3.77 -3.62 12.35
C SER A 211 -5.07 -2.80 12.36
N LYS A 212 -4.97 -1.47 12.34
CA LYS A 212 -6.10 -0.53 12.34
C LYS A 212 -5.86 0.59 11.31
N PRO A 213 -5.91 0.28 10.01
CA PRO A 213 -5.62 1.27 8.98
C PRO A 213 -6.65 2.42 8.91
N SER A 214 -7.91 2.19 9.29
CA SER A 214 -8.95 3.23 9.38
C SER A 214 -8.50 4.40 10.24
N ARG A 215 -7.92 4.14 11.40
CA ARG A 215 -7.36 5.18 12.29
C ARG A 215 -6.28 6.02 11.59
N GLY A 216 -5.49 5.41 10.70
CA GLY A 216 -4.49 6.13 9.90
C GLY A 216 -5.15 7.09 8.91
N ILE A 217 -6.24 6.66 8.27
CA ILE A 217 -7.02 7.50 7.35
C ILE A 217 -7.70 8.64 8.12
N ASP A 218 -8.29 8.37 9.28
CA ASP A 218 -8.88 9.41 10.14
C ASP A 218 -7.85 10.47 10.54
N LEU A 219 -6.65 10.04 10.97
CA LEU A 219 -5.55 10.97 11.30
C LEU A 219 -5.07 11.80 10.09
N LEU A 220 -5.10 11.24 8.87
CA LEU A 220 -4.82 11.99 7.65
C LEU A 220 -5.89 13.04 7.38
N VAL A 221 -7.16 12.73 7.62
CA VAL A 221 -8.28 13.67 7.48
C VAL A 221 -8.17 14.76 8.52
N ASP A 222 -8.05 14.42 9.80
CA ASP A 222 -7.97 15.34 10.93
C ASP A 222 -6.78 16.31 10.87
N SER A 223 -5.66 15.85 10.33
CA SER A 223 -4.47 16.69 10.12
C SER A 223 -4.53 17.52 8.84
N GLY A 224 -5.44 17.20 7.93
CA GLY A 224 -5.53 17.80 6.60
C GLY A 224 -4.48 17.31 5.59
N LEU A 225 -3.67 16.29 5.95
CA LEU A 225 -2.70 15.68 5.03
C LEU A 225 -3.39 14.90 3.91
N ILE A 226 -4.64 14.48 4.11
CA ILE A 226 -5.45 13.81 3.10
C ILE A 226 -5.53 14.61 1.79
N ASN A 227 -5.52 15.96 1.86
CA ASN A 227 -5.56 16.85 0.70
C ASN A 227 -4.35 16.68 -0.24
N TYR A 228 -3.25 16.17 0.27
CA TYR A 228 -2.00 15.96 -0.47
C TYR A 228 -1.79 14.50 -0.87
N VAL A 229 -2.31 13.57 -0.08
CA VAL A 229 -2.13 12.12 -0.28
C VAL A 229 -3.23 11.56 -1.17
N LEU A 230 -4.49 11.75 -0.79
CA LEU A 230 -5.66 11.17 -1.44
C LEU A 230 -6.85 12.17 -1.40
N PRO A 231 -6.76 13.32 -2.09
CA PRO A 231 -7.81 14.33 -2.10
C PRO A 231 -9.13 13.80 -2.66
N GLU A 232 -9.10 12.75 -3.46
CA GLU A 232 -10.27 12.11 -4.04
C GLU A 232 -11.19 11.45 -2.99
N LEU A 233 -10.67 11.21 -1.78
CA LEU A 233 -11.47 10.67 -0.67
C LEU A 233 -12.33 11.74 0.01
N ILE A 234 -11.95 13.03 -0.07
CA ILE A 234 -12.65 14.14 0.61
C ILE A 234 -14.14 14.22 0.25
N PRO A 235 -14.55 14.08 -1.02
CA PRO A 235 -15.97 14.11 -1.38
C PRO A 235 -16.79 12.95 -0.81
N CYS A 236 -16.15 11.91 -0.27
CA CYS A 236 -16.84 10.79 0.39
C CYS A 236 -17.16 11.10 1.85
N ILE A 237 -16.48 12.08 2.46
CA ILE A 237 -16.67 12.48 3.85
C ILE A 237 -18.04 13.17 3.95
N ASP A 238 -18.83 12.81 4.97
CA ASP A 238 -20.19 13.34 5.23
C ASP A 238 -21.19 13.12 4.08
N LEU A 239 -20.88 12.25 3.11
CA LEU A 239 -21.82 11.91 2.05
C LEU A 239 -22.68 10.72 2.45
N GLU A 240 -23.85 11.01 2.98
CA GLU A 240 -24.86 9.99 3.32
C GLU A 240 -25.46 9.38 2.05
N PHE A 241 -25.56 8.03 2.02
CA PHE A 241 -26.26 7.30 0.96
C PHE A 241 -27.60 6.73 1.43
N ASP A 242 -27.78 6.56 2.73
CA ASP A 242 -29.06 6.19 3.36
C ASP A 242 -29.28 7.04 4.61
N PRO A 243 -29.94 8.20 4.49
CA PRO A 243 -30.21 9.08 5.64
C PRO A 243 -31.07 8.44 6.73
N ALA A 244 -31.89 7.43 6.37
CA ALA A 244 -32.76 6.75 7.34
C ALA A 244 -31.97 5.77 8.22
N GLU A 245 -30.89 5.19 7.72
CA GLU A 245 -30.00 4.29 8.45
C GLU A 245 -28.68 4.97 8.90
N HIS A 246 -28.51 6.27 8.64
CA HIS A 246 -27.29 7.04 8.92
C HIS A 246 -26.02 6.40 8.32
N LYS A 247 -26.16 5.81 7.15
CA LYS A 247 -25.05 5.19 6.44
C LYS A 247 -24.35 6.23 5.56
N ASP A 248 -23.09 6.46 5.82
CA ASP A 248 -22.22 7.31 5.01
C ASP A 248 -21.19 6.49 4.22
N ILE A 249 -20.68 7.07 3.13
CA ILE A 249 -19.72 6.37 2.24
C ILE A 249 -18.35 6.26 2.91
N TYR A 250 -17.93 7.29 3.61
CA TYR A 250 -16.62 7.31 4.27
C TYR A 250 -16.54 6.25 5.38
N GLY A 251 -17.54 6.22 6.28
CA GLY A 251 -17.61 5.22 7.34
C GLY A 251 -17.67 3.79 6.79
N HIS A 252 -18.39 3.57 5.67
CA HIS A 252 -18.38 2.28 4.98
C HIS A 252 -16.97 1.91 4.47
N ILE A 253 -16.28 2.83 3.78
CA ILE A 253 -14.91 2.61 3.30
C ILE A 253 -13.98 2.22 4.45
N LEU A 254 -14.04 2.92 5.58
CA LEU A 254 -13.20 2.64 6.75
C LEU A 254 -13.52 1.28 7.38
N GLN A 255 -14.81 0.93 7.47
CA GLN A 255 -15.22 -0.38 7.97
C GLN A 255 -14.74 -1.51 7.08
N VAL A 256 -14.90 -1.39 5.76
CA VAL A 256 -14.40 -2.35 4.79
C VAL A 256 -12.88 -2.48 4.88
N LEU A 257 -12.18 -1.35 5.02
CA LEU A 257 -10.73 -1.31 5.16
C LEU A 257 -10.24 -2.12 6.36
N ASP A 258 -10.84 -1.94 7.55
CA ASP A 258 -10.43 -2.66 8.76
C ASP A 258 -10.70 -4.16 8.69
N GLN A 259 -11.75 -4.57 7.97
CA GLN A 259 -12.13 -5.97 7.83
C GLN A 259 -11.42 -6.69 6.68
N THR A 260 -10.77 -5.93 5.82
CA THR A 260 -10.00 -6.49 4.70
C THR A 260 -8.67 -7.07 5.23
N PRO A 261 -8.25 -8.28 4.78
CA PRO A 261 -6.95 -8.84 5.14
C PRO A 261 -5.78 -7.90 4.84
N ASP A 262 -4.65 -8.09 5.54
CA ASP A 262 -3.43 -7.28 5.44
C ASP A 262 -2.60 -7.55 4.17
N LYS A 263 -3.29 -7.67 3.04
CA LYS A 263 -2.73 -7.73 1.70
C LYS A 263 -2.85 -6.36 1.03
N LEU A 264 -1.76 -5.81 0.53
CA LEU A 264 -1.69 -4.43 0.06
C LEU A 264 -2.71 -4.13 -1.04
N GLU A 265 -2.87 -5.03 -2.00
CA GLU A 265 -3.83 -4.90 -3.10
C GLU A 265 -5.27 -4.83 -2.58
N LEU A 266 -5.60 -5.64 -1.59
CA LEU A 266 -6.94 -5.66 -1.00
C LEU A 266 -7.20 -4.40 -0.16
N ARG A 267 -6.21 -3.93 0.60
CA ARG A 267 -6.30 -2.70 1.42
C ARG A 267 -6.46 -1.45 0.54
N TRP A 268 -5.72 -1.36 -0.57
CA TRP A 268 -5.93 -0.29 -1.55
C TRP A 268 -7.29 -0.41 -2.24
N CYS A 269 -7.75 -1.63 -2.58
CA CYS A 269 -9.08 -1.84 -3.10
C CYS A 269 -10.15 -1.34 -2.12
N ALA A 270 -10.00 -1.61 -0.82
CA ALA A 270 -10.93 -1.17 0.20
C ALA A 270 -11.10 0.35 0.27
N ILE A 271 -10.00 1.11 0.10
CA ILE A 271 -10.07 2.58 0.04
C ILE A 271 -10.71 3.08 -1.26
N LEU A 272 -10.45 2.39 -2.39
CA LEU A 272 -10.74 2.93 -3.71
C LEU A 272 -12.03 2.40 -4.36
N HIS A 273 -12.64 1.30 -3.84
CA HIS A 273 -13.79 0.66 -4.49
C HIS A 273 -14.98 1.61 -4.69
N ASP A 274 -15.25 2.42 -3.69
CA ASP A 274 -16.40 3.33 -3.64
C ASP A 274 -16.03 4.82 -3.84
N ILE A 275 -14.79 5.13 -4.12
CA ILE A 275 -14.27 6.50 -4.20
C ILE A 275 -14.96 7.37 -5.27
N ALA A 276 -15.60 6.74 -6.26
CA ALA A 276 -16.33 7.43 -7.32
C ALA A 276 -17.83 7.62 -7.02
N LYS A 277 -18.36 7.13 -5.91
CA LYS A 277 -19.78 7.30 -5.56
C LYS A 277 -20.22 8.77 -5.53
N PRO A 278 -19.43 9.71 -4.98
CA PRO A 278 -19.80 11.12 -5.03
C PRO A 278 -20.01 11.67 -6.45
N LEU A 279 -19.21 11.20 -7.42
CA LEU A 279 -19.25 11.65 -8.82
C LEU A 279 -20.39 11.02 -9.61
N THR A 280 -20.91 9.89 -9.18
CA THR A 280 -21.96 9.14 -9.90
C THR A 280 -23.30 9.17 -9.16
N ARG A 281 -23.41 9.98 -8.11
CA ARG A 281 -24.64 10.12 -7.31
C ARG A 281 -25.77 10.68 -8.15
N GLN A 282 -26.88 9.96 -8.21
CA GLN A 282 -28.11 10.38 -8.88
C GLN A 282 -29.32 10.11 -7.97
N LYS A 283 -30.31 10.99 -8.03
CA LYS A 283 -31.57 10.80 -7.30
C LYS A 283 -32.63 10.30 -8.26
N ILE A 284 -33.07 9.05 -8.06
CA ILE A 284 -34.09 8.38 -8.89
C ILE A 284 -35.21 7.86 -7.98
N GLY A 285 -36.43 8.30 -8.22
CA GLY A 285 -37.57 7.87 -7.41
C GLY A 285 -37.53 8.28 -5.92
N GLY A 286 -36.71 9.27 -5.57
CA GLY A 286 -36.50 9.72 -4.20
C GLY A 286 -35.29 9.12 -3.50
N GLU A 287 -34.73 8.04 -4.04
CA GLU A 287 -33.57 7.33 -3.51
C GLU A 287 -32.27 7.71 -4.24
N TYR A 288 -31.13 7.57 -3.55
CA TYR A 288 -29.82 7.80 -4.15
C TYR A 288 -29.26 6.54 -4.79
N HIS A 289 -28.82 6.67 -6.03
CA HIS A 289 -28.16 5.62 -6.81
C HIS A 289 -26.78 6.09 -7.26
N PHE A 290 -25.85 5.14 -7.44
CA PHE A 290 -24.45 5.38 -7.80
C PHE A 290 -24.05 4.57 -9.03
N LEU A 291 -24.85 4.69 -10.10
CA LEU A 291 -24.70 3.86 -11.30
C LEU A 291 -23.38 4.11 -12.01
N GLY A 292 -22.62 3.04 -12.25
CA GLY A 292 -21.35 3.07 -12.97
C GLY A 292 -20.17 3.59 -12.13
N HIS A 293 -20.32 3.68 -10.79
CA HIS A 293 -19.19 4.11 -9.93
C HIS A 293 -17.99 3.16 -10.03
N GLU A 294 -18.21 1.86 -10.32
CA GLU A 294 -17.15 0.89 -10.55
C GLU A 294 -16.32 1.23 -11.81
N VAL A 295 -16.95 1.78 -12.84
CA VAL A 295 -16.27 2.19 -14.08
C VAL A 295 -15.46 3.47 -13.85
N VAL A 296 -16.09 4.47 -13.23
CA VAL A 296 -15.43 5.75 -12.89
C VAL A 296 -14.35 5.53 -11.85
N GLY A 297 -14.63 4.71 -10.84
CA GLY A 297 -13.69 4.34 -9.76
C GLY A 297 -12.44 3.63 -10.31
N ALA A 298 -12.59 2.74 -11.26
CA ALA A 298 -11.46 2.08 -11.91
C ALA A 298 -10.54 3.07 -12.66
N ARG A 299 -11.10 4.12 -13.28
CA ARG A 299 -10.30 5.18 -13.91
C ARG A 299 -9.58 6.03 -12.88
N LEU A 300 -10.30 6.49 -11.84
CA LEU A 300 -9.68 7.22 -10.73
C LEU A 300 -8.58 6.42 -10.04
N THR A 301 -8.77 5.12 -9.83
CA THR A 301 -7.75 4.22 -9.29
C THR A 301 -6.46 4.28 -10.10
N LYS A 302 -6.56 4.24 -11.44
CA LYS A 302 -5.37 4.38 -12.32
C LYS A 302 -4.68 5.72 -12.15
N ASP A 303 -5.44 6.80 -12.10
CA ASP A 303 -4.89 8.15 -11.99
C ASP A 303 -4.21 8.36 -10.63
N ILE A 304 -4.85 7.94 -9.55
CA ILE A 304 -4.32 8.00 -8.17
C ILE A 304 -3.01 7.20 -8.05
N LEU A 305 -3.02 5.94 -8.46
CA LEU A 305 -1.86 5.08 -8.29
C LEU A 305 -0.69 5.47 -9.20
N ARG A 306 -0.96 5.99 -10.40
CA ARG A 306 0.07 6.57 -11.26
C ARG A 306 0.66 7.85 -10.68
N ARG A 307 -0.17 8.71 -10.08
CA ARG A 307 0.28 9.89 -9.34
C ARG A 307 1.19 9.48 -8.17
N LEU A 308 0.87 8.40 -7.48
CA LEU A 308 1.65 7.82 -6.40
C LEU A 308 2.85 6.98 -6.90
N LYS A 309 3.05 6.86 -8.22
CA LYS A 309 4.19 6.18 -8.86
C LYS A 309 4.27 4.66 -8.60
N TYR A 310 3.12 4.01 -8.46
CA TYR A 310 3.08 2.54 -8.46
C TYR A 310 3.42 1.95 -9.83
N ALA A 311 3.93 0.70 -9.84
CA ALA A 311 4.20 -0.05 -11.06
C ALA A 311 2.90 -0.30 -11.86
N ASN A 312 3.02 -0.34 -13.19
CA ASN A 312 1.85 -0.50 -14.07
C ASN A 312 1.06 -1.79 -13.79
N GLU A 313 1.75 -2.88 -13.45
CA GLU A 313 1.13 -4.16 -13.10
C GLU A 313 0.21 -4.02 -11.88
N PHE A 314 0.67 -3.30 -10.85
CA PHE A 314 -0.11 -3.01 -9.65
C PHE A 314 -1.31 -2.10 -9.97
N VAL A 315 -1.10 -1.07 -10.79
CA VAL A 315 -2.16 -0.14 -11.23
C VAL A 315 -3.25 -0.87 -11.99
N ASP A 316 -2.90 -1.73 -12.94
CA ASP A 316 -3.87 -2.46 -13.75
C ASP A 316 -4.59 -3.52 -12.94
N TYR A 317 -3.89 -4.20 -12.03
CA TYR A 317 -4.47 -5.18 -11.10
C TYR A 317 -5.55 -4.53 -10.22
N LEU A 318 -5.22 -3.44 -9.55
CA LEU A 318 -6.15 -2.73 -8.66
C LEU A 318 -7.32 -2.10 -9.40
N SER A 319 -7.04 -1.46 -10.55
CA SER A 319 -8.11 -0.92 -11.39
C SER A 319 -9.12 -1.99 -11.80
N LYS A 320 -8.64 -3.22 -12.07
CA LYS A 320 -9.50 -4.35 -12.40
C LYS A 320 -10.31 -4.83 -11.18
N LEU A 321 -9.68 -4.90 -9.98
CA LEU A 321 -10.39 -5.23 -8.75
C LEU A 321 -11.54 -4.24 -8.49
N VAL A 322 -11.26 -2.94 -8.55
CA VAL A 322 -12.27 -1.89 -8.38
C VAL A 322 -13.37 -1.98 -9.45
N TYR A 323 -13.01 -2.24 -10.71
CA TYR A 323 -14.00 -2.40 -11.78
C TYR A 323 -14.95 -3.59 -11.55
N LEU A 324 -14.45 -4.67 -10.98
CA LEU A 324 -15.19 -5.92 -10.84
C LEU A 324 -15.80 -6.14 -9.45
N HIS A 325 -15.53 -5.27 -8.46
CA HIS A 325 -15.89 -5.52 -7.06
C HIS A 325 -17.39 -5.82 -6.86
N GLN A 326 -18.27 -5.20 -7.63
CA GLN A 326 -19.71 -5.41 -7.53
C GLN A 326 -20.23 -6.65 -8.27
N ARG A 327 -19.39 -7.33 -9.07
CA ARG A 327 -19.86 -8.48 -9.87
C ARG A 327 -20.33 -9.65 -9.00
N ILE A 328 -19.65 -9.92 -7.89
CA ILE A 328 -20.03 -11.01 -6.98
C ILE A 328 -21.24 -10.64 -6.12
N PRO A 329 -21.30 -9.50 -5.43
CA PRO A 329 -22.47 -9.09 -4.65
C PRO A 329 -23.76 -8.97 -5.48
N ASN A 330 -23.64 -8.51 -6.73
CA ASN A 330 -24.78 -8.37 -7.64
C ASN A 330 -25.16 -9.66 -8.39
N ASN A 331 -24.51 -10.77 -8.06
CA ASN A 331 -24.93 -12.08 -8.58
C ASN A 331 -26.18 -12.53 -7.81
N ASP A 332 -27.31 -12.56 -8.51
CA ASP A 332 -28.61 -13.00 -7.99
C ASP A 332 -28.79 -14.54 -8.00
N GLY A 333 -27.74 -15.29 -8.32
CA GLY A 333 -27.75 -16.74 -8.48
C GLY A 333 -28.24 -17.20 -9.88
N LEU A 334 -28.62 -16.27 -10.75
CA LEU A 334 -29.18 -16.55 -12.07
C LEU A 334 -28.15 -16.56 -13.21
N TRP A 335 -26.85 -16.43 -12.89
CA TRP A 335 -25.82 -16.43 -13.93
C TRP A 335 -25.84 -17.73 -14.74
N THR A 336 -25.86 -17.58 -16.07
CA THR A 336 -25.65 -18.72 -16.98
C THR A 336 -24.19 -19.19 -16.90
N ASN A 337 -23.91 -20.40 -17.41
CA ASN A 337 -22.52 -20.88 -17.52
C ASN A 337 -21.65 -19.94 -18.37
N GLY A 338 -22.22 -19.34 -19.43
CA GLY A 338 -21.52 -18.33 -20.22
C GLY A 338 -21.16 -17.06 -19.41
N ALA A 339 -22.06 -16.60 -18.53
CA ALA A 339 -21.79 -15.47 -17.65
C ALA A 339 -20.67 -15.78 -16.65
N VAL A 340 -20.67 -16.99 -16.07
CA VAL A 340 -19.59 -17.44 -15.17
C VAL A 340 -18.25 -17.50 -15.90
N ARG A 341 -18.21 -18.10 -17.10
CA ARG A 341 -16.98 -18.16 -17.91
C ARG A 341 -16.44 -16.77 -18.24
N ARG A 342 -17.32 -15.82 -18.63
CA ARG A 342 -16.91 -14.42 -18.88
C ARG A 342 -16.33 -13.78 -17.63
N PHE A 343 -17.01 -13.93 -16.49
CA PHE A 343 -16.53 -13.39 -15.22
C PHE A 343 -15.14 -13.92 -14.86
N VAL A 344 -14.93 -15.24 -14.93
CA VAL A 344 -13.62 -15.87 -14.63
C VAL A 344 -12.54 -15.36 -15.58
N ARG A 345 -12.84 -15.30 -16.88
CA ARG A 345 -11.90 -14.76 -17.87
C ARG A 345 -11.56 -13.29 -17.61
N ASP A 346 -12.58 -12.46 -17.34
CA ASP A 346 -12.41 -11.04 -17.12
C ASP A 346 -11.66 -10.78 -15.80
N ALA A 347 -11.93 -11.56 -14.77
CA ALA A 347 -11.22 -11.50 -13.50
C ALA A 347 -9.77 -11.96 -13.65
N GLY A 348 -9.51 -13.09 -14.32
CA GLY A 348 -8.16 -13.63 -14.47
C GLY A 348 -7.45 -13.76 -13.12
N SER A 349 -6.25 -13.20 -12.99
CA SER A 349 -5.44 -13.27 -11.76
C SER A 349 -6.06 -12.56 -10.53
N THR A 350 -7.11 -11.75 -10.71
CA THR A 350 -7.78 -11.05 -9.61
C THR A 350 -8.93 -11.84 -8.98
N LEU A 351 -9.25 -13.04 -9.51
CA LEU A 351 -10.45 -13.79 -9.13
C LEU A 351 -10.51 -14.11 -7.62
N ASP A 352 -9.43 -14.63 -7.07
CA ASP A 352 -9.37 -15.00 -5.65
C ASP A 352 -9.53 -13.77 -4.75
N ASP A 353 -8.86 -12.68 -5.10
CA ASP A 353 -8.95 -11.43 -4.36
C ASP A 353 -10.35 -10.80 -4.45
N LEU A 354 -11.05 -10.96 -5.57
CA LEU A 354 -12.46 -10.53 -5.69
C LEU A 354 -13.36 -11.29 -4.71
N PHE A 355 -13.16 -12.60 -4.54
CA PHE A 355 -13.91 -13.37 -3.55
C PHE A 355 -13.58 -12.97 -2.11
N VAL A 356 -12.32 -12.71 -1.81
CA VAL A 356 -11.91 -12.21 -0.50
C VAL A 356 -12.51 -10.83 -0.26
N PHE A 357 -12.38 -9.91 -1.21
CA PHE A 357 -12.86 -8.54 -1.11
C PHE A 357 -14.40 -8.48 -0.94
N ALA A 358 -15.16 -9.24 -1.72
CA ALA A 358 -16.61 -9.31 -1.60
C ALA A 358 -17.10 -9.70 -0.20
N THR A 359 -16.27 -10.43 0.56
CA THR A 359 -16.58 -10.74 1.97
C THR A 359 -16.40 -9.51 2.86
N SER A 360 -15.33 -8.77 2.67
CA SER A 360 -15.05 -7.55 3.43
C SER A 360 -16.07 -6.44 3.13
N ASP A 361 -16.46 -6.29 1.86
CA ASP A 361 -17.43 -5.29 1.41
C ASP A 361 -18.89 -5.60 1.85
N SER A 362 -19.18 -6.86 2.21
CA SER A 362 -20.52 -7.27 2.68
C SER A 362 -20.85 -6.81 4.10
N THR A 363 -19.98 -6.08 4.74
CA THR A 363 -20.08 -5.63 6.13
C THR A 363 -21.10 -4.50 6.30
N GLY A 364 -21.89 -4.57 7.36
CA GLY A 364 -23.05 -3.68 7.57
C GLY A 364 -24.37 -4.24 7.01
N ALA A 365 -24.33 -5.35 6.26
CA ALA A 365 -25.57 -6.08 5.96
C ALA A 365 -26.09 -6.79 7.22
N ASN A 366 -27.41 -6.87 7.38
CA ASN A 366 -27.98 -7.68 8.45
C ASN A 366 -27.59 -9.17 8.27
N GLU A 367 -27.61 -9.94 9.36
CA GLU A 367 -27.17 -11.36 9.35
C GLU A 367 -27.78 -12.18 8.21
N ARG A 368 -29.06 -11.96 7.87
CA ARG A 368 -29.73 -12.65 6.76
C ARG A 368 -29.12 -12.32 5.38
N LYS A 369 -28.74 -11.05 5.15
CA LYS A 369 -28.07 -10.66 3.90
C LYS A 369 -26.65 -11.26 3.83
N LEU A 370 -25.91 -11.23 4.95
CA LEU A 370 -24.58 -11.82 5.04
C LEU A 370 -24.60 -13.32 4.76
N GLU A 371 -25.51 -14.07 5.35
CA GLU A 371 -25.73 -15.49 5.09
C GLU A 371 -26.06 -15.77 3.62
N LYS A 372 -26.95 -14.97 3.03
CA LYS A 372 -27.27 -15.06 1.60
C LYS A 372 -26.04 -14.85 0.72
N TYR A 373 -25.22 -13.83 1.01
CA TYR A 373 -23.99 -13.55 0.25
C TYR A 373 -22.96 -14.68 0.39
N LYS A 374 -22.76 -15.21 1.60
CA LYS A 374 -21.87 -16.37 1.82
C LYS A 374 -22.30 -17.58 1.00
N LYS A 375 -23.60 -17.89 1.00
CA LYS A 375 -24.13 -19.00 0.22
C LYS A 375 -23.96 -18.80 -1.29
N MET A 376 -24.34 -17.66 -1.81
CA MET A 376 -24.18 -17.32 -3.24
C MET A 376 -22.71 -17.39 -3.68
N ARG A 377 -21.81 -16.93 -2.85
CA ARG A 377 -20.37 -17.00 -3.11
C ARG A 377 -19.88 -18.44 -3.17
N SER A 378 -20.26 -19.29 -2.21
CA SER A 378 -19.91 -20.71 -2.21
C SER A 378 -20.40 -21.41 -3.45
N GLU A 379 -21.68 -21.22 -3.81
CA GLU A 379 -22.28 -21.78 -5.00
C GLU A 379 -21.57 -21.33 -6.29
N LEU A 380 -21.18 -20.07 -6.38
CA LEU A 380 -20.41 -19.55 -7.52
C LEU A 380 -19.02 -20.16 -7.59
N GLN A 381 -18.31 -20.30 -6.45
CA GLN A 381 -17.00 -20.94 -6.40
C GLN A 381 -17.06 -22.41 -6.81
N GLU A 382 -18.03 -23.18 -6.28
CA GLU A 382 -18.24 -24.58 -6.65
C GLU A 382 -18.50 -24.74 -8.16
N ARG A 383 -19.32 -23.84 -8.70
CA ARG A 383 -19.65 -23.84 -10.13
C ARG A 383 -18.45 -23.46 -11.02
N ILE A 384 -17.59 -22.54 -10.56
CA ILE A 384 -16.34 -22.22 -11.26
C ILE A 384 -15.44 -23.46 -11.32
N VAL A 385 -15.24 -24.14 -10.19
CA VAL A 385 -14.42 -25.36 -10.11
C VAL A 385 -14.96 -26.46 -11.02
N GLU A 386 -16.29 -26.62 -11.10
CA GLU A 386 -16.90 -27.60 -11.98
C GLU A 386 -16.66 -27.28 -13.46
N LEU A 387 -16.81 -26.00 -13.86
CA LEU A 387 -16.55 -25.56 -15.22
C LEU A 387 -15.07 -25.64 -15.62
N GLU A 388 -14.16 -25.42 -14.67
CA GLU A 388 -12.72 -25.59 -14.87
C GLU A 388 -12.34 -27.06 -15.07
N LYS A 389 -12.95 -27.97 -14.30
CA LYS A 389 -12.76 -29.42 -14.45
C LYS A 389 -13.16 -29.91 -15.84
N GLN A 390 -14.15 -29.25 -16.47
CA GLN A 390 -14.56 -29.56 -17.82
C GLN A 390 -13.57 -29.03 -18.89
N ALA A 391 -12.45 -28.44 -18.48
CA ALA A 391 -11.37 -27.89 -19.34
C ALA A 391 -11.82 -26.88 -20.41
N GLU A 392 -13.01 -26.30 -20.26
CA GLU A 392 -13.59 -25.41 -21.26
C GLU A 392 -13.09 -23.96 -21.18
N ILE A 393 -12.82 -23.46 -19.95
CA ILE A 393 -12.50 -22.02 -19.76
C ILE A 393 -11.14 -21.65 -20.36
N ALA A 394 -10.14 -22.48 -20.16
CA ALA A 394 -8.76 -22.18 -20.60
C ALA A 394 -8.57 -22.27 -22.13
N LYS A 395 -9.51 -22.83 -22.87
CA LYS A 395 -9.43 -23.06 -24.32
C LYS A 395 -10.32 -22.15 -25.16
N ILE A 396 -11.14 -21.31 -24.52
CA ILE A 396 -12.08 -20.47 -25.26
C ILE A 396 -11.38 -19.24 -25.84
N HIS A 397 -11.33 -19.17 -27.16
CA HIS A 397 -10.84 -18.03 -27.93
C HIS A 397 -11.77 -17.70 -29.08
N SER A 398 -11.57 -16.56 -29.74
CA SER A 398 -12.30 -16.24 -30.97
C SER A 398 -12.01 -17.29 -32.04
N PRO A 399 -13.01 -17.79 -32.78
CA PRO A 399 -12.84 -18.74 -33.87
C PRO A 399 -11.93 -18.21 -35.00
N LEU A 400 -11.92 -16.89 -35.20
CA LEU A 400 -11.04 -16.21 -36.15
C LEU A 400 -10.01 -15.38 -35.40
N ASP A 401 -8.75 -15.48 -35.83
CA ASP A 401 -7.68 -14.63 -35.34
C ASP A 401 -7.54 -13.33 -36.15
N GLY A 402 -6.54 -12.49 -35.79
CA GLY A 402 -6.35 -11.21 -36.47
C GLY A 402 -5.84 -11.36 -37.90
N GLU A 403 -5.03 -12.37 -38.19
CA GLU A 403 -4.47 -12.65 -39.51
C GLU A 403 -5.55 -13.16 -40.47
N GLU A 404 -6.41 -14.06 -39.98
CA GLU A 404 -7.57 -14.58 -40.72
C GLU A 404 -8.55 -13.47 -41.10
N LEU A 405 -8.83 -12.56 -40.15
CA LEU A 405 -9.69 -11.40 -40.42
C LEU A 405 -9.07 -10.44 -41.45
N MET A 406 -7.77 -10.14 -41.32
CA MET A 406 -7.08 -9.31 -42.31
C MET A 406 -7.08 -9.93 -43.69
N ALA A 407 -6.83 -11.22 -43.79
CA ALA A 407 -6.88 -11.96 -45.07
C ALA A 407 -8.30 -11.96 -45.68
N MET A 408 -9.32 -12.21 -44.87
CA MET A 408 -10.74 -12.29 -45.30
C MET A 408 -11.26 -10.94 -45.81
N PHE A 409 -10.87 -9.84 -45.17
CA PHE A 409 -11.35 -8.49 -45.55
C PHE A 409 -10.37 -7.73 -46.44
N HIS A 410 -9.21 -8.32 -46.79
CA HIS A 410 -8.14 -7.66 -47.55
C HIS A 410 -7.76 -6.29 -46.97
N ARG A 411 -7.71 -6.19 -45.63
CA ARG A 411 -7.51 -4.93 -44.90
C ARG A 411 -6.37 -5.07 -43.92
N PRO A 412 -5.47 -4.06 -43.81
CA PRO A 412 -4.36 -4.09 -42.86
C PRO A 412 -4.85 -4.08 -41.41
N ALA A 413 -3.95 -4.46 -40.48
CA ALA A 413 -4.22 -4.42 -39.06
C ALA A 413 -4.73 -3.05 -38.60
N GLY A 414 -5.72 -3.03 -37.72
CA GLY A 414 -6.32 -1.82 -37.22
C GLY A 414 -7.33 -2.05 -36.11
N ILE A 415 -7.90 -0.96 -35.60
CA ILE A 415 -8.86 -0.95 -34.49
C ILE A 415 -10.14 -1.76 -34.80
N TRP A 416 -10.44 -2.02 -36.04
CA TRP A 416 -11.61 -2.75 -36.52
C TRP A 416 -11.58 -4.25 -36.17
N ILE A 417 -10.41 -4.85 -35.98
CA ILE A 417 -10.23 -6.28 -35.68
C ILE A 417 -10.80 -6.62 -34.30
N LYS A 418 -10.50 -5.76 -33.30
CA LYS A 418 -10.84 -6.02 -31.91
C LYS A 418 -12.36 -6.18 -31.68
N PRO A 419 -13.24 -5.30 -32.16
CA PRO A 419 -14.69 -5.46 -32.00
C PRO A 419 -15.24 -6.76 -32.60
N ILE A 420 -14.74 -7.18 -33.77
CA ILE A 420 -15.18 -8.41 -34.42
C ILE A 420 -14.76 -9.62 -33.58
N LYS A 421 -13.51 -9.69 -33.17
CA LYS A 421 -13.02 -10.78 -32.30
C LYS A 421 -13.77 -10.84 -30.97
N GLU A 422 -14.05 -9.70 -30.36
CA GLU A 422 -14.82 -9.62 -29.12
C GLU A 422 -16.24 -10.12 -29.30
N HIS A 423 -16.89 -9.77 -30.41
CA HIS A 423 -18.24 -10.24 -30.70
C HIS A 423 -18.28 -11.76 -30.97
N LEU A 424 -17.39 -12.29 -31.79
CA LEU A 424 -17.29 -13.73 -32.06
C LEU A 424 -17.00 -14.51 -30.79
N LEU A 425 -16.07 -14.04 -29.99
CA LEU A 425 -15.77 -14.62 -28.69
C LEU A 425 -16.98 -14.58 -27.74
N GLN A 426 -17.75 -13.49 -27.77
CA GLN A 426 -18.96 -13.37 -26.98
C GLN A 426 -20.01 -14.46 -27.38
N LEU A 427 -20.16 -14.72 -28.67
CA LEU A 427 -21.07 -15.78 -29.16
C LEU A 427 -20.61 -17.19 -28.76
N VAL A 428 -19.27 -17.42 -28.74
CA VAL A 428 -18.73 -18.70 -28.23
C VAL A 428 -19.00 -18.83 -26.72
N LEU A 429 -18.77 -17.79 -25.95
CA LEU A 429 -19.05 -17.80 -24.51
C LEU A 429 -20.54 -17.99 -24.19
N ASP A 430 -21.43 -17.47 -25.03
CA ASP A 430 -22.88 -17.65 -24.90
C ASP A 430 -23.37 -19.03 -25.38
N GLY A 431 -22.47 -19.83 -25.97
CA GLY A 431 -22.83 -21.15 -26.55
C GLY A 431 -23.65 -21.05 -27.85
N LYS A 432 -23.62 -19.89 -28.51
CA LYS A 432 -24.34 -19.63 -29.77
C LYS A 432 -23.48 -19.90 -31.00
N LEU A 433 -22.19 -20.02 -30.84
CA LEU A 433 -21.21 -20.33 -31.88
C LEU A 433 -20.21 -21.36 -31.32
N ALA A 434 -19.95 -22.42 -32.06
CA ALA A 434 -18.89 -23.35 -31.72
C ALA A 434 -17.53 -22.72 -32.04
N GLN A 435 -16.54 -22.95 -31.17
CA GLN A 435 -15.20 -22.35 -31.34
C GLN A 435 -14.51 -22.83 -32.62
N GLU A 436 -14.78 -24.05 -33.03
CA GLU A 436 -14.21 -24.68 -34.22
C GLU A 436 -14.96 -24.32 -35.49
N ASP A 437 -16.16 -23.70 -35.39
CA ASP A 437 -16.99 -23.36 -36.55
C ASP A 437 -16.56 -22.03 -37.19
N LYS A 438 -15.47 -22.12 -37.95
CA LYS A 438 -14.92 -20.98 -38.69
C LYS A 438 -15.85 -20.43 -39.74
N ASP A 439 -16.62 -21.32 -40.42
CA ASP A 439 -17.54 -20.93 -41.50
C ASP A 439 -18.67 -20.05 -40.97
N ALA A 440 -19.29 -20.44 -39.88
CA ALA A 440 -20.28 -19.61 -39.18
C ALA A 440 -19.69 -18.30 -38.69
N ALA A 441 -18.48 -18.35 -38.13
CA ALA A 441 -17.77 -17.16 -37.63
C ALA A 441 -17.45 -16.16 -38.75
N GLU A 442 -17.06 -16.64 -39.94
CA GLU A 442 -16.84 -15.80 -41.12
C GLU A 442 -18.13 -15.12 -41.60
N GLN A 443 -19.25 -15.85 -41.62
CA GLN A 443 -20.55 -15.27 -42.00
C GLN A 443 -20.94 -14.13 -41.06
N ILE A 444 -20.80 -14.34 -39.75
CA ILE A 444 -21.07 -13.35 -38.72
C ILE A 444 -20.12 -12.14 -38.85
N ALA A 445 -18.83 -12.39 -39.05
CA ALA A 445 -17.86 -11.31 -39.22
C ALA A 445 -18.17 -10.46 -40.46
N ARG A 446 -18.59 -11.08 -41.57
CA ARG A 446 -19.02 -10.36 -42.79
C ARG A 446 -20.28 -9.53 -42.58
N GLN A 447 -21.22 -9.99 -41.74
CA GLN A 447 -22.42 -9.25 -41.39
C GLN A 447 -22.07 -8.01 -40.55
N LEU A 448 -21.24 -8.15 -39.54
CA LEU A 448 -20.78 -7.04 -38.67
C LEU A 448 -20.02 -5.94 -39.42
N MET A 449 -19.43 -6.26 -40.55
CA MET A 449 -18.69 -5.27 -41.37
C MET A 449 -19.57 -4.59 -42.42
N ARG A 450 -20.83 -5.01 -42.58
CA ARG A 450 -21.82 -4.39 -43.50
C ARG A 450 -22.71 -3.39 -42.77
N ASP A 451 -22.89 -3.56 -41.46
CA ASP A 451 -23.60 -2.68 -40.56
C ASP A 451 -22.62 -1.63 -40.00
#